data_fc59c6f5668d3b12e902f1360ec71d30
#
_entry.id   fc59c6f5668d3b12e902f1360ec71d30
#
_cell.length_a   1.000
_cell.length_b   1.000
_cell.length_c   1.000
_cell.angle_alpha   90.00
_cell.angle_beta   90.00
_cell.angle_gamma   90.00
#
_symmetry.space_group_name_H-M   'P 1'
#
loop_
_entity.id
_entity.type
_entity.pdbx_description
1 polymer ?
#
loop_
_entity_poly.entity_id
_entity_poly.type
_entity_poly.pdbx_seq_one_letter_code
_entity_poly.pdbx_strand_id
1 'polypeptide(L)'
;DVYKRQIATRGEAPLDPLREAALAELAALAKPYGRASAGPWLQAINGLLKRVCRARWPDSGSHALSGRAWLAFLDNRCPAAGLTRWMILVEGGYRADCTLDDKAVDGLDAAVATWIRKHV
;
A
#
# COMPACT_ATOMS: atom_id res chain seq x y z
N ASP A 1 -27.80 -16.57 -9.75
CA ASP A 1 -26.87 -16.32 -8.87
C ASP A 1 -25.82 -17.33 -8.89
N VAL A 2 -26.11 -18.54 -8.94
CA VAL A 2 -25.11 -19.52 -9.19
C VAL A 2 -24.39 -19.22 -10.46
N TYR A 3 -25.10 -18.80 -11.43
CA TYR A 3 -24.56 -18.41 -12.70
C TYR A 3 -23.56 -17.27 -12.56
N LYS A 4 -23.86 -16.30 -11.74
CA LYS A 4 -22.94 -15.20 -11.57
C LYS A 4 -21.66 -15.63 -10.94
N ARG A 5 -21.74 -16.54 -9.98
CA ARG A 5 -20.53 -17.00 -9.37
C ARG A 5 -19.67 -17.74 -10.35
N GLN A 6 -20.27 -18.48 -11.23
CA GLN A 6 -19.49 -19.18 -12.24
C GLN A 6 -18.77 -18.23 -13.14
N ILE A 7 -19.39 -17.12 -13.48
CA ILE A 7 -18.69 -16.13 -14.27
C ILE A 7 -17.45 -15.65 -13.56
N ALA A 8 -17.57 -15.36 -12.27
CA ALA A 8 -16.45 -14.85 -11.53
C ALA A 8 -15.31 -15.85 -11.44
N THR A 9 -15.61 -17.14 -11.55
CA THR A 9 -14.59 -18.14 -11.36
C THR A 9 -13.90 -18.60 -12.64
N ARG A 10 -14.28 -18.04 -13.77
CA ARG A 10 -13.70 -18.51 -15.00
C ARG A 10 -12.30 -17.96 -15.21
N GLY A 11 -11.36 -18.48 -14.44
CA GLY A 11 -9.98 -18.12 -14.59
C GLY A 11 -9.59 -16.80 -13.97
N GLU A 12 -10.54 -16.09 -13.41
CA GLU A 12 -10.27 -14.81 -12.77
C GLU A 12 -10.38 -14.93 -11.27
N ALA A 13 -9.53 -14.23 -10.56
CA ALA A 13 -9.65 -14.17 -9.12
C ALA A 13 -10.95 -13.47 -8.76
N PRO A 14 -11.68 -13.97 -7.74
CA PRO A 14 -12.87 -13.26 -7.29
C PRO A 14 -12.50 -11.87 -6.79
N LEU A 15 -13.43 -10.93 -6.93
CA LEU A 15 -13.23 -9.61 -6.37
C LEU A 15 -13.15 -9.72 -4.86
N ASP A 16 -12.19 -9.03 -4.28
CA ASP A 16 -12.02 -8.95 -2.84
C ASP A 16 -12.38 -7.54 -2.41
N PRO A 17 -13.45 -7.34 -1.64
CA PRO A 17 -13.86 -5.97 -1.29
C PRO A 17 -12.79 -5.18 -0.57
N LEU A 18 -12.00 -5.83 0.29
CA LEU A 18 -10.92 -5.15 0.98
C LEU A 18 -9.86 -4.68 0.00
N ARG A 19 -9.47 -5.54 -0.93
CA ARG A 19 -8.47 -5.19 -1.94
C ARG A 19 -8.96 -4.06 -2.83
N GLU A 20 -10.20 -4.16 -3.29
CA GLU A 20 -10.73 -3.15 -4.19
C GLU A 20 -10.86 -1.81 -3.50
N ALA A 21 -11.32 -1.80 -2.26
CA ALA A 21 -11.43 -0.56 -1.50
C ALA A 21 -10.06 0.06 -1.25
N ALA A 22 -9.06 -0.77 -0.96
CA ALA A 22 -7.71 -0.27 -0.70
C ALA A 22 -7.11 0.34 -1.96
N LEU A 23 -7.28 -0.31 -3.11
CA LEU A 23 -6.76 0.22 -4.37
C LEU A 23 -7.46 1.53 -4.73
N ALA A 24 -8.76 1.61 -4.51
CA ALA A 24 -9.51 2.83 -4.77
C ALA A 24 -9.04 3.97 -3.87
N GLU A 25 -8.80 3.68 -2.60
CA GLU A 25 -8.33 4.68 -1.67
C GLU A 25 -6.93 5.18 -2.06
N LEU A 26 -6.04 4.27 -2.45
CA LEU A 26 -4.71 4.64 -2.92
C LEU A 26 -4.80 5.55 -4.13
N ALA A 27 -5.64 5.19 -5.09
CA ALA A 27 -5.79 5.97 -6.31
C ALA A 27 -6.38 7.35 -6.05
N ALA A 28 -7.17 7.49 -4.98
CA ALA A 28 -7.80 8.78 -4.66
C ALA A 28 -6.87 9.74 -3.93
N LEU A 29 -5.71 9.26 -3.43
CA LEU A 29 -4.78 10.15 -2.73
C LEU A 29 -4.15 11.13 -3.71
N ALA A 30 -4.06 12.38 -3.31
CA ALA A 30 -3.40 13.40 -4.10
C ALA A 30 -1.89 13.15 -4.08
N LYS A 31 -1.30 12.92 -5.24
CA LYS A 31 0.13 12.62 -5.34
C LYS A 31 0.95 13.91 -5.32
N PRO A 32 2.10 13.90 -4.63
CA PRO A 32 2.91 15.11 -4.45
C PRO A 32 3.83 15.36 -5.66
N TYR A 33 3.25 15.48 -6.84
CA TYR A 33 4.01 15.80 -8.03
C TYR A 33 4.52 17.24 -7.98
N GLY A 34 5.53 17.52 -8.78
CA GLY A 34 6.07 18.87 -8.88
C GLY A 34 6.80 19.29 -7.60
N ARG A 35 7.40 18.35 -6.91
CA ARG A 35 8.13 18.61 -5.67
C ARG A 35 7.24 19.20 -4.57
N ALA A 36 5.96 18.87 -4.58
CA ALA A 36 5.08 19.24 -3.49
C ALA A 36 5.46 18.46 -2.24
N SER A 37 4.99 18.91 -1.08
CA SER A 37 5.27 18.23 0.18
C SER A 37 4.73 16.81 0.13
N ALA A 38 5.60 15.83 0.39
CA ALA A 38 5.25 14.41 0.32
C ALA A 38 4.81 13.82 1.65
N GLY A 39 5.04 14.53 2.75
CA GLY A 39 4.73 13.99 4.07
C GLY A 39 3.29 13.49 4.22
N PRO A 40 2.30 14.32 3.93
CA PRO A 40 0.90 13.88 4.07
C PRO A 40 0.56 12.65 3.22
N TRP A 41 1.10 12.58 2.00
CA TRP A 41 0.87 11.43 1.13
C TRP A 41 1.48 10.16 1.71
N LEU A 42 2.72 10.27 2.20
CA LEU A 42 3.41 9.13 2.80
C LEU A 42 2.69 8.64 4.07
N GLN A 43 2.22 9.57 4.89
CA GLN A 43 1.44 9.21 6.07
C GLN A 43 0.14 8.53 5.69
N ALA A 44 -0.52 9.01 4.65
CA ALA A 44 -1.77 8.42 4.18
C ALA A 44 -1.56 7.00 3.68
N ILE A 45 -0.46 6.76 2.95
CA ILE A 45 -0.13 5.41 2.47
C ILE A 45 0.13 4.48 3.66
N ASN A 46 0.92 4.93 4.63
CA ASN A 46 1.19 4.11 5.81
C ASN A 46 -0.08 3.78 6.57
N GLY A 47 -0.96 4.76 6.74
CA GLY A 47 -2.24 4.54 7.41
C GLY A 47 -3.09 3.52 6.68
N LEU A 48 -3.14 3.62 5.36
CA LEU A 48 -3.88 2.67 4.53
C LEU A 48 -3.33 1.26 4.71
N LEU A 49 -2.01 1.10 4.58
CA LEU A 49 -1.39 -0.21 4.71
C LEU A 49 -1.60 -0.81 6.11
N LYS A 50 -1.53 0.02 7.15
CA LYS A 50 -1.78 -0.45 8.51
C LYS A 50 -3.21 -0.94 8.68
N ARG A 51 -4.19 -0.19 8.16
CA ARG A 51 -5.59 -0.61 8.25
C ARG A 51 -5.85 -1.90 7.50
N VAL A 52 -5.24 -2.04 6.33
CA VAL A 52 -5.39 -3.24 5.52
C VAL A 52 -4.80 -4.45 6.26
N CYS A 53 -3.61 -4.29 6.84
CA CYS A 53 -2.97 -5.38 7.57
C CYS A 53 -3.79 -5.79 8.79
N ARG A 54 -4.38 -4.84 9.49
CA ARG A 54 -5.22 -5.16 10.65
C ARG A 54 -6.47 -5.92 10.23
N ALA A 55 -7.04 -5.53 9.08
CA ALA A 55 -8.25 -6.20 8.60
C ALA A 55 -7.95 -7.62 8.11
N ARG A 56 -6.83 -7.80 7.44
CA ARG A 56 -6.49 -9.09 6.83
C ARG A 56 -5.81 -10.03 7.82
N TRP A 57 -4.97 -9.49 8.68
CA TRP A 57 -4.18 -10.28 9.64
C TRP A 57 -4.27 -9.64 11.02
N PRO A 58 -5.44 -9.72 11.66
CA PRO A 58 -5.65 -8.99 12.92
C PRO A 58 -4.72 -9.44 14.07
N ASP A 59 -4.25 -10.68 14.03
CA ASP A 59 -3.40 -11.20 15.08
C ASP A 59 -1.92 -11.09 14.80
N SER A 60 -1.54 -10.39 13.74
CA SER A 60 -0.14 -10.31 13.33
C SER A 60 0.71 -9.37 14.16
N GLY A 61 0.08 -8.46 14.91
CA GLY A 61 0.83 -7.46 15.65
C GLY A 61 1.38 -6.34 14.78
N SER A 62 0.93 -6.23 13.53
CA SER A 62 1.45 -5.24 12.59
C SER A 62 1.28 -3.81 13.08
N HIS A 63 0.27 -3.55 13.89
CA HIS A 63 0.01 -2.20 14.39
C HIS A 63 1.12 -1.69 15.30
N ALA A 64 1.91 -2.57 15.89
CA ALA A 64 2.99 -2.20 16.78
C ALA A 64 4.31 -1.98 16.05
N LEU A 65 4.36 -2.29 14.76
CA LEU A 65 5.60 -2.16 14.00
C LEU A 65 5.77 -0.76 13.44
N SER A 66 7.03 -0.33 13.32
CA SER A 66 7.35 0.95 12.72
C SER A 66 8.73 0.85 12.09
N GLY A 67 9.08 1.86 11.29
CA GLY A 67 10.38 1.96 10.68
C GLY A 67 10.72 0.75 9.83
N ARG A 68 11.96 0.30 9.94
CA ARG A 68 12.44 -0.80 9.11
C ARG A 68 11.69 -2.09 9.39
N ALA A 69 11.30 -2.34 10.64
CA ALA A 69 10.54 -3.54 10.97
C ALA A 69 9.20 -3.58 10.28
N TRP A 70 8.55 -2.43 10.14
CA TRP A 70 7.30 -2.33 9.41
C TRP A 70 7.48 -2.67 7.93
N LEU A 71 8.52 -2.11 7.30
CA LEU A 71 8.79 -2.42 5.90
C LEU A 71 9.15 -3.89 5.71
N ALA A 72 9.90 -4.48 6.63
CA ALA A 72 10.23 -5.90 6.56
C ALA A 72 8.98 -6.76 6.66
N PHE A 73 8.05 -6.39 7.51
CA PHE A 73 6.78 -7.10 7.63
C PHE A 73 6.04 -7.11 6.29
N LEU A 74 5.97 -5.95 5.65
CA LEU A 74 5.29 -5.83 4.36
C LEU A 74 5.98 -6.68 3.30
N ASP A 75 7.31 -6.64 3.24
CA ASP A 75 8.05 -7.40 2.24
C ASP A 75 7.98 -8.90 2.47
N ASN A 76 7.87 -9.33 3.72
CA ASN A 76 7.70 -10.76 3.99
C ASN A 76 6.41 -11.29 3.37
N ARG A 77 5.40 -10.43 3.25
CA ARG A 77 4.14 -10.84 2.65
C ARG A 77 4.16 -10.72 1.12
N CYS A 78 4.92 -9.76 0.60
CA CYS A 78 5.01 -9.57 -0.85
C CYS A 78 6.40 -9.09 -1.25
N PRO A 79 7.37 -10.01 -1.34
CA PRO A 79 8.72 -9.61 -1.74
C PRO A 79 8.76 -8.92 -3.10
N ALA A 80 7.84 -9.26 -3.99
CA ALA A 80 7.82 -8.69 -5.33
C ALA A 80 7.59 -7.19 -5.33
N ALA A 81 6.95 -6.64 -4.30
CA ALA A 81 6.72 -5.21 -4.22
C ALA A 81 7.98 -4.43 -3.86
N GLY A 82 8.90 -5.06 -3.12
CA GLY A 82 10.19 -4.45 -2.80
C GLY A 82 10.10 -3.19 -1.96
N LEU A 83 9.19 -3.16 -0.99
CA LEU A 83 8.96 -1.95 -0.22
C LEU A 83 10.12 -1.57 0.69
N THR A 84 11.03 -2.51 1.02
CA THR A 84 12.19 -2.16 1.83
C THR A 84 13.12 -1.19 1.12
N ARG A 85 13.01 -1.05 -0.19
CA ARG A 85 13.76 -0.04 -0.92
C ARG A 85 13.26 1.37 -0.66
N TRP A 86 12.09 1.49 -0.08
CA TRP A 86 11.41 2.77 0.08
C TRP A 86 11.39 3.22 1.53
N MET A 87 12.60 3.34 2.12
CA MET A 87 12.70 3.83 3.50
C MET A 87 12.03 5.19 3.67
N ILE A 88 11.94 5.97 2.59
CA ILE A 88 11.26 7.26 2.63
C ILE A 88 9.80 7.10 3.07
N LEU A 89 9.19 5.95 2.84
CA LEU A 89 7.82 5.70 3.23
C LEU A 89 7.64 5.82 4.75
N VAL A 90 8.64 5.37 5.52
CA VAL A 90 8.55 5.44 6.97
C VAL A 90 9.27 6.65 7.55
N GLU A 91 10.17 7.26 6.80
CA GLU A 91 10.94 8.41 7.29
C GLU A 91 10.36 9.73 6.84
N GLY A 92 9.91 9.78 5.57
CA GLY A 92 9.51 11.06 4.97
C GLY A 92 8.23 11.63 5.53
N GLY A 93 7.35 10.78 6.05
CA GLY A 93 6.08 11.24 6.60
C GLY A 93 6.24 12.16 7.81
N TYR A 94 7.39 12.10 8.48
CA TYR A 94 7.65 12.90 9.66
C TYR A 94 8.61 14.06 9.40
N ARG A 95 8.92 14.31 8.13
CA ARG A 95 9.84 15.38 7.75
C ARG A 95 9.05 16.48 7.06
N ALA A 96 9.14 17.69 7.61
CA ALA A 96 8.35 18.80 7.12
C ALA A 96 8.73 19.21 5.70
N ASP A 97 9.97 18.97 5.31
CA ASP A 97 10.50 19.40 4.02
C ASP A 97 10.69 18.25 3.03
N CYS A 98 10.04 17.12 3.27
CA CYS A 98 10.19 15.98 2.38
C CYS A 98 9.52 16.25 1.04
N THR A 99 10.30 16.12 -0.04
CA THR A 99 9.78 16.19 -1.40
C THR A 99 10.33 15.01 -2.19
N LEU A 100 9.58 14.60 -3.21
CA LEU A 100 9.99 13.50 -4.07
C LEU A 100 9.86 13.95 -5.53
N ASP A 101 10.75 13.46 -6.41
CA ASP A 101 10.55 13.72 -7.82
C ASP A 101 9.39 12.85 -8.32
N ASP A 102 8.86 13.21 -9.49
CA ASP A 102 7.68 12.56 -10.03
C ASP A 102 7.92 11.08 -10.26
N LYS A 103 9.13 10.72 -10.68
CA LYS A 103 9.46 9.32 -10.91
C LYS A 103 9.43 8.52 -9.62
N ALA A 104 9.91 9.10 -8.52
CA ALA A 104 9.86 8.43 -7.22
C ALA A 104 8.42 8.28 -6.74
N VAL A 105 7.58 9.30 -6.97
CA VAL A 105 6.16 9.22 -6.61
C VAL A 105 5.51 8.06 -7.35
N ASP A 106 5.73 7.98 -8.66
CA ASP A 106 5.15 6.90 -9.47
C ASP A 106 5.68 5.54 -9.06
N GLY A 107 6.97 5.44 -8.76
CA GLY A 107 7.58 4.18 -8.36
C GLY A 107 7.02 3.66 -7.05
N LEU A 108 6.88 4.53 -6.06
CA LEU A 108 6.33 4.12 -4.78
C LEU A 108 4.85 3.77 -4.89
N ASP A 109 4.09 4.58 -5.63
CA ASP A 109 2.68 4.27 -5.85
C ASP A 109 2.51 2.89 -6.50
N ALA A 110 3.33 2.59 -7.51
CA ALA A 110 3.28 1.30 -8.18
C ALA A 110 3.65 0.15 -7.24
N ALA A 111 4.65 0.36 -6.38
CA ALA A 111 5.06 -0.67 -5.43
C ALA A 111 3.95 -0.97 -4.42
N VAL A 112 3.31 0.07 -3.89
CA VAL A 112 2.21 -0.09 -2.95
C VAL A 112 1.03 -0.78 -3.62
N ALA A 113 0.70 -0.36 -4.84
CA ALA A 113 -0.40 -0.99 -5.58
C ALA A 113 -0.12 -2.48 -5.83
N THR A 114 1.11 -2.83 -6.18
CA THR A 114 1.51 -4.22 -6.38
C THR A 114 1.31 -5.02 -5.10
N TRP A 115 1.72 -4.46 -3.96
CA TRP A 115 1.56 -5.12 -2.69
C TRP A 115 0.09 -5.40 -2.40
N ILE A 116 -0.76 -4.40 -2.60
CA ILE A 116 -2.19 -4.55 -2.35
C ILE A 116 -2.80 -5.62 -3.28
N ARG A 117 -2.48 -5.56 -4.57
CA ARG A 117 -3.05 -6.50 -5.53
C ARG A 117 -2.68 -7.94 -5.24
N LYS A 118 -1.46 -8.17 -4.77
CA LYS A 118 -0.97 -9.54 -4.65
C LYS A 118 -1.21 -10.16 -3.29
N HIS A 119 -1.38 -9.35 -2.26
CA HIS A 119 -1.42 -9.89 -0.90
C HIS A 119 -2.63 -9.49 -0.10
N VAL A 120 -3.39 -8.57 -0.57
CA VAL A 120 -4.63 -8.21 0.05
C VAL A 120 -5.77 -8.62 -0.82
#